data_748a50d9817d83437ae2bd298e4aca1d
#
_entry.id   748a50d9817d83437ae2bd298e4aca1d
#
_cell.length_a   1.000
_cell.length_b   1.000
_cell.length_c   1.000
_cell.angle_alpha   90.00
_cell.angle_beta   90.00
_cell.angle_gamma   90.00
#
_symmetry.space_group_name_H-M   'P 1'
#
loop_
_entity.id
_entity.type
_entity.pdbx_description
1 polymer ?
#
loop_
_entity_poly.entity_id
_entity_poly.type
_entity_poly.pdbx_seq_one_letter_code
_entity_poly.pdbx_strand_id
1 'polypeptide(L)'
;MIYKPPIKDLKQKLKSEGFCFLPNIFNSNRTNIAYNALWDVIQGKYETGKPPDARFWEIGDDPNNIIKIDKPHLCNKKIWDLITDNNFGQWLANVTDAKRIQVWHSQVVWKPPCSGKKGIAGWHRDNQYWPFWTPEGVFTAWIALSDVNPESGPVRYIQGSNQWNNIAGLDFFDKNISEQYKILQDAQSDYKVINATIRKGQVSIHSSLTYHSSMQNTSQSPRVGMVVHFCTDYAKRIPVNGELSRYLNCLEDT
;
A
#
# COMPACT_ATOMS: atom_id res chain seq x y z
N MET A 1 -13.59 -25.52 -3.84
CA MET A 1 -12.81 -25.08 -2.66
C MET A 1 -11.82 -24.02 -3.12
N ILE A 2 -11.78 -22.86 -2.48
CA ILE A 2 -10.76 -21.83 -2.75
C ILE A 2 -9.48 -22.31 -2.07
N TYR A 3 -8.43 -22.51 -2.85
CA TYR A 3 -7.11 -22.90 -2.32
C TYR A 3 -6.60 -21.83 -1.36
N LYS A 4 -6.34 -22.21 -0.12
CA LYS A 4 -5.67 -21.35 0.87
C LYS A 4 -4.22 -21.84 0.99
N PRO A 5 -3.25 -21.02 0.55
CA PRO A 5 -1.84 -21.42 0.69
C PRO A 5 -1.48 -21.59 2.18
N PRO A 6 -0.61 -22.54 2.53
CA PRO A 6 -0.12 -22.70 3.90
C PRO A 6 0.57 -21.42 4.38
N ILE A 7 0.36 -21.05 5.65
CA ILE A 7 1.00 -19.85 6.24
C ILE A 7 2.52 -19.91 6.12
N LYS A 8 3.11 -21.10 6.26
CA LYS A 8 4.56 -21.33 6.11
C LYS A 8 5.07 -20.85 4.75
N ASP A 9 4.35 -21.12 3.67
CA ASP A 9 4.73 -20.72 2.32
C ASP A 9 4.62 -19.21 2.13
N LEU A 10 3.60 -18.59 2.73
CA LEU A 10 3.43 -17.13 2.70
C LEU A 10 4.54 -16.42 3.47
N LYS A 11 4.90 -16.91 4.66
CA LYS A 11 6.07 -16.42 5.43
C LYS A 11 7.34 -16.51 4.60
N GLN A 12 7.60 -17.67 4.00
CA GLN A 12 8.78 -17.89 3.17
C GLN A 12 8.83 -16.90 2.00
N LYS A 13 7.72 -16.71 1.29
CA LYS A 13 7.63 -15.73 0.20
C LYS A 13 7.87 -14.31 0.68
N LEU A 14 7.21 -13.87 1.75
CA LEU A 14 7.41 -12.53 2.29
C LEU A 14 8.88 -12.28 2.66
N LYS A 15 9.54 -13.29 3.23
CA LYS A 15 10.97 -13.20 3.59
C LYS A 15 11.90 -13.19 2.38
N SER A 16 11.72 -14.10 1.43
CA SER A 16 12.65 -14.29 0.30
C SER A 16 12.34 -13.39 -0.89
N GLU A 17 11.05 -13.13 -1.17
CA GLU A 17 10.62 -12.35 -2.32
C GLU A 17 10.29 -10.89 -1.97
N GLY A 18 10.10 -10.60 -0.68
CA GLY A 18 9.73 -9.28 -0.15
C GLY A 18 8.23 -8.99 -0.15
N PHE A 19 7.42 -9.88 -0.70
CA PHE A 19 5.95 -9.75 -0.74
C PHE A 19 5.26 -11.11 -0.77
N CYS A 20 3.96 -11.12 -0.43
CA CYS A 20 3.08 -12.27 -0.62
C CYS A 20 1.63 -11.84 -0.86
N PHE A 21 0.81 -12.76 -1.35
CA PHE A 21 -0.62 -12.55 -1.59
C PHE A 21 -1.43 -13.43 -0.65
N LEU A 22 -2.25 -12.79 0.20
CA LEU A 22 -3.17 -13.49 1.10
C LEU A 22 -4.38 -14.00 0.32
N PRO A 23 -5.04 -15.06 0.81
CA PRO A 23 -6.33 -15.49 0.27
C PRO A 23 -7.40 -14.40 0.46
N ASN A 24 -8.63 -14.68 0.06
CA ASN A 24 -9.74 -13.76 0.29
C ASN A 24 -10.01 -13.63 1.80
N ILE A 25 -9.63 -12.46 2.36
CA ILE A 25 -9.78 -12.14 3.78
C ILE A 25 -11.14 -11.48 4.03
N PHE A 26 -11.57 -10.61 3.13
CA PHE A 26 -12.79 -9.83 3.26
C PHE A 26 -13.84 -10.27 2.24
N ASN A 27 -15.05 -10.57 2.71
CA ASN A 27 -16.16 -10.88 1.83
C ASN A 27 -16.66 -9.64 1.06
N SER A 28 -17.50 -9.86 0.04
CA SER A 28 -18.01 -8.80 -0.83
C SER A 28 -18.81 -7.73 -0.08
N ASN A 29 -19.57 -8.10 0.95
CA ASN A 29 -20.32 -7.13 1.75
C ASN A 29 -19.39 -6.17 2.48
N ARG A 30 -18.36 -6.71 3.15
CA ARG A 30 -17.37 -5.91 3.89
C ARG A 30 -16.61 -4.94 2.98
N THR A 31 -16.18 -5.43 1.82
CA THR A 31 -15.47 -4.60 0.83
C THR A 31 -16.37 -3.55 0.18
N ASN A 32 -17.66 -3.84 -0.05
CA ASN A 32 -18.60 -2.84 -0.57
C ASN A 32 -18.83 -1.70 0.44
N ILE A 33 -19.00 -2.05 1.71
CA ILE A 33 -19.16 -1.06 2.78
C ILE A 33 -17.94 -0.14 2.84
N ALA A 34 -16.72 -0.71 2.82
CA ALA A 34 -15.48 0.06 2.84
C ALA A 34 -15.30 0.92 1.59
N TYR A 35 -15.61 0.38 0.41
CA TYR A 35 -15.56 1.12 -0.85
C TYR A 35 -16.44 2.38 -0.80
N ASN A 36 -17.69 2.25 -0.36
CA ASN A 36 -18.61 3.37 -0.25
C ASN A 36 -18.15 4.37 0.81
N ALA A 37 -17.64 3.90 1.94
CA ALA A 37 -17.10 4.75 2.99
C ALA A 37 -15.87 5.56 2.51
N LEU A 38 -14.98 4.94 1.72
CA LEU A 38 -13.85 5.66 1.11
C LEU A 38 -14.33 6.68 0.08
N TRP A 39 -15.37 6.36 -0.70
CA TRP A 39 -15.95 7.33 -1.62
C TRP A 39 -16.54 8.53 -0.89
N ASP A 40 -17.23 8.33 0.24
CA ASP A 40 -17.71 9.44 1.08
C ASP A 40 -16.56 10.32 1.57
N VAL A 41 -15.45 9.74 2.04
CA VAL A 41 -14.25 10.50 2.45
C VAL A 41 -13.65 11.27 1.27
N ILE A 42 -13.57 10.68 0.08
CA ILE A 42 -13.11 11.35 -1.15
C ILE A 42 -13.99 12.58 -1.44
N GLN A 43 -15.31 12.45 -1.24
CA GLN A 43 -16.29 13.53 -1.44
C GLN A 43 -16.36 14.54 -0.25
N GLY A 44 -15.42 14.46 0.70
CA GLY A 44 -15.38 15.38 1.85
C GLY A 44 -16.43 15.11 2.93
N LYS A 45 -17.07 13.92 2.91
CA LYS A 45 -18.05 13.52 3.93
C LYS A 45 -17.36 12.70 5.01
N TYR A 46 -17.23 13.27 6.18
CA TYR A 46 -16.53 12.65 7.32
C TYR A 46 -17.52 12.23 8.40
N GLU A 47 -17.80 10.92 8.50
CA GLU A 47 -18.75 10.36 9.48
C GLU A 47 -18.38 10.71 10.93
N THR A 48 -17.08 10.79 11.22
CA THR A 48 -16.58 11.13 12.57
C THR A 48 -16.49 12.62 12.84
N GLY A 49 -16.72 13.48 11.83
CA GLY A 49 -16.48 14.93 11.88
C GLY A 49 -14.99 15.31 11.80
N LYS A 50 -14.07 14.33 11.78
CA LYS A 50 -12.62 14.56 11.69
C LYS A 50 -12.18 14.46 10.22
N PRO A 51 -11.49 15.50 9.66
CA PRO A 51 -10.92 15.41 8.32
C PRO A 51 -9.71 14.49 8.29
N PRO A 52 -9.27 14.02 7.11
CA PRO A 52 -8.05 13.26 6.95
C PRO A 52 -6.80 14.13 7.22
N ASP A 53 -5.67 13.49 7.53
CA ASP A 53 -4.41 14.20 7.81
C ASP A 53 -3.89 14.96 6.60
N ALA A 54 -3.95 14.33 5.43
CA ALA A 54 -3.53 14.96 4.18
C ALA A 54 -4.35 14.43 3.00
N ARG A 55 -4.57 15.32 2.04
CA ARG A 55 -5.19 15.02 0.76
C ARG A 55 -4.23 15.43 -0.34
N PHE A 56 -3.92 14.51 -1.24
CA PHE A 56 -3.09 14.76 -2.43
C PHE A 56 -3.96 14.89 -3.70
N TRP A 57 -5.24 14.99 -3.52
CA TRP A 57 -6.26 15.30 -4.50
C TRP A 57 -7.46 15.94 -3.81
N GLU A 58 -7.92 17.04 -4.34
CA GLU A 58 -9.09 17.78 -3.84
C GLU A 58 -10.24 17.76 -4.84
N ILE A 59 -11.45 18.00 -4.36
CA ILE A 59 -12.63 18.12 -5.24
C ILE A 59 -12.43 19.31 -6.18
N GLY A 60 -12.45 19.04 -7.47
CA GLY A 60 -12.17 20.04 -8.52
C GLY A 60 -10.81 19.87 -9.18
N ASP A 61 -9.92 19.06 -8.60
CA ASP A 61 -8.68 18.68 -9.27
C ASP A 61 -8.94 17.80 -10.51
N ASP A 62 -7.91 17.61 -11.32
CA ASP A 62 -7.99 16.75 -12.50
C ASP A 62 -8.44 15.33 -12.12
N PRO A 63 -9.60 14.88 -12.66
CA PRO A 63 -10.17 13.56 -12.31
C PRO A 63 -9.31 12.38 -12.79
N ASN A 64 -8.31 12.60 -13.64
CA ASN A 64 -7.39 11.58 -14.10
C ASN A 64 -6.19 11.36 -13.16
N ASN A 65 -6.01 12.21 -12.16
CA ASN A 65 -4.98 12.04 -11.14
C ASN A 65 -5.31 10.87 -10.21
N ILE A 66 -4.26 10.25 -9.66
CA ILE A 66 -4.44 9.34 -8.52
C ILE A 66 -5.03 10.14 -7.36
N ILE A 67 -6.12 9.63 -6.78
CA ILE A 67 -6.65 10.13 -5.51
C ILE A 67 -5.90 9.39 -4.41
N LYS A 68 -5.12 10.12 -3.63
CA LYS A 68 -4.43 9.63 -2.44
C LYS A 68 -4.84 10.50 -1.26
N ILE A 69 -5.33 9.85 -0.20
CA ILE A 69 -5.75 10.53 1.03
C ILE A 69 -5.18 9.73 2.20
N ASP A 70 -4.53 10.42 3.12
CA ASP A 70 -3.89 9.84 4.29
C ASP A 70 -4.84 9.76 5.47
N LYS A 71 -4.77 8.67 6.23
CA LYS A 71 -5.56 8.32 7.41
C LYS A 71 -7.10 8.43 7.24
N PRO A 72 -7.68 7.91 6.14
CA PRO A 72 -9.13 7.95 5.94
C PRO A 72 -9.89 7.17 7.04
N HIS A 73 -9.21 6.30 7.78
CA HIS A 73 -9.79 5.56 8.92
C HIS A 73 -10.19 6.47 10.09
N LEU A 74 -9.57 7.64 10.23
CA LEU A 74 -9.96 8.63 11.23
C LEU A 74 -11.27 9.36 10.85
N CYS A 75 -11.61 9.36 9.57
CA CYS A 75 -12.78 10.06 9.04
C CYS A 75 -14.06 9.21 9.06
N ASN A 76 -13.92 7.87 9.14
CA ASN A 76 -15.07 6.98 8.97
C ASN A 76 -14.86 5.66 9.72
N LYS A 77 -15.82 5.31 10.58
CA LYS A 77 -15.78 4.09 11.42
C LYS A 77 -15.74 2.79 10.61
N LYS A 78 -16.39 2.74 9.45
CA LYS A 78 -16.41 1.54 8.60
C LYS A 78 -15.03 1.24 8.01
N ILE A 79 -14.25 2.30 7.74
CA ILE A 79 -12.85 2.16 7.31
C ILE A 79 -12.00 1.70 8.51
N TRP A 80 -12.21 2.30 9.68
CA TRP A 80 -11.56 1.87 10.91
C TRP A 80 -11.80 0.38 11.17
N ASP A 81 -13.07 -0.06 11.16
CA ASP A 81 -13.46 -1.45 11.39
C ASP A 81 -12.85 -2.42 10.36
N LEU A 82 -12.61 -1.97 9.13
CA LEU A 82 -11.95 -2.79 8.11
C LEU A 82 -10.48 -3.05 8.49
N ILE A 83 -9.74 -1.99 8.82
CA ILE A 83 -8.27 -2.09 9.03
C ILE A 83 -7.90 -2.65 10.39
N THR A 84 -8.82 -2.62 11.36
CA THR A 84 -8.66 -3.19 12.71
C THR A 84 -9.37 -4.54 12.89
N ASP A 85 -9.80 -5.16 11.80
CA ASP A 85 -10.44 -6.49 11.84
C ASP A 85 -9.51 -7.54 12.46
N ASN A 86 -10.02 -8.25 13.47
CA ASN A 86 -9.22 -9.23 14.20
C ASN A 86 -8.68 -10.37 13.33
N ASN A 87 -9.48 -10.89 12.38
CA ASN A 87 -9.03 -11.94 11.47
C ASN A 87 -7.94 -11.42 10.54
N PHE A 88 -8.07 -10.19 10.05
CA PHE A 88 -7.04 -9.52 9.27
C PHE A 88 -5.74 -9.35 10.09
N GLY A 89 -5.83 -8.83 11.33
CA GLY A 89 -4.69 -8.71 12.23
C GLY A 89 -3.99 -10.05 12.51
N GLN A 90 -4.74 -11.13 12.69
CA GLN A 90 -4.19 -12.48 12.85
C GLN A 90 -3.44 -12.97 11.61
N TRP A 91 -3.96 -12.68 10.41
CA TRP A 91 -3.25 -13.00 9.17
C TRP A 91 -1.93 -12.23 9.06
N LEU A 92 -1.94 -10.91 9.35
CA LEU A 92 -0.73 -10.08 9.35
C LEU A 92 0.31 -10.62 10.35
N ALA A 93 -0.10 -10.88 11.59
CA ALA A 93 0.78 -11.43 12.62
C ALA A 93 1.39 -12.78 12.21
N ASN A 94 0.55 -13.69 11.68
CA ASN A 94 0.99 -15.00 11.26
C ASN A 94 2.01 -14.96 10.12
N VAL A 95 1.80 -14.14 9.08
CA VAL A 95 2.70 -14.10 7.92
C VAL A 95 4.00 -13.33 8.18
N THR A 96 4.00 -12.40 9.14
CA THR A 96 5.19 -11.65 9.56
C THR A 96 5.93 -12.30 10.74
N ASP A 97 5.40 -13.38 11.30
CA ASP A 97 5.94 -14.04 12.49
C ASP A 97 5.95 -13.17 13.74
N ALA A 98 5.00 -12.26 13.84
CA ALA A 98 4.89 -11.28 14.91
C ALA A 98 3.92 -11.75 16.00
N LYS A 99 4.15 -11.31 17.23
CA LYS A 99 3.23 -11.49 18.36
C LYS A 99 2.17 -10.40 18.43
N ARG A 100 2.48 -9.21 17.93
CA ARG A 100 1.61 -8.03 17.91
C ARG A 100 1.75 -7.28 16.61
N ILE A 101 0.65 -6.70 16.17
CA ILE A 101 0.57 -5.82 14.99
C ILE A 101 -0.02 -4.50 15.46
N GLN A 102 0.58 -3.41 15.05
CA GLN A 102 0.06 -2.07 15.23
C GLN A 102 -0.06 -1.38 13.86
N VAL A 103 -1.26 -0.96 13.52
CA VAL A 103 -1.48 -0.04 12.39
C VAL A 103 -1.05 1.35 12.84
N TRP A 104 -0.17 2.01 12.10
CA TRP A 104 0.32 3.34 12.44
C TRP A 104 -0.03 4.37 11.36
N HIS A 105 -0.36 3.92 10.15
CA HIS A 105 -0.79 4.80 9.08
C HIS A 105 -1.67 4.05 8.08
N SER A 106 -2.50 4.77 7.34
CA SER A 106 -3.30 4.20 6.26
C SER A 106 -3.55 5.21 5.15
N GLN A 107 -3.85 4.69 3.95
CA GLN A 107 -4.12 5.54 2.80
C GLN A 107 -5.21 4.91 1.94
N VAL A 108 -6.08 5.73 1.35
CA VAL A 108 -6.81 5.31 0.17
C VAL A 108 -5.97 5.63 -1.07
N VAL A 109 -5.88 4.67 -1.97
CA VAL A 109 -5.32 4.88 -3.31
C VAL A 109 -6.37 4.49 -4.34
N TRP A 110 -6.99 5.51 -4.91
CA TRP A 110 -7.99 5.38 -5.96
C TRP A 110 -7.38 5.79 -7.30
N LYS A 111 -7.33 4.87 -8.22
CA LYS A 111 -6.82 5.10 -9.54
C LYS A 111 -8.00 5.15 -10.52
N PRO A 112 -8.34 6.32 -11.09
CA PRO A 112 -9.49 6.45 -11.99
C PRO A 112 -9.32 5.62 -13.25
N PRO A 113 -10.43 5.29 -13.94
CA PRO A 113 -10.35 4.63 -15.25
C PRO A 113 -9.61 5.52 -16.26
N CYS A 114 -8.92 4.92 -17.20
CA CYS A 114 -8.21 5.62 -18.29
C CYS A 114 -7.30 6.76 -17.79
N SER A 115 -6.65 6.58 -16.63
CA SER A 115 -5.93 7.66 -15.91
C SER A 115 -4.69 8.22 -16.63
N GLY A 116 -4.24 7.58 -17.70
CA GLY A 116 -3.03 8.02 -18.42
C GLY A 116 -1.80 8.06 -17.50
N LYS A 117 -0.77 8.82 -17.89
CA LYS A 117 0.48 8.95 -17.11
C LYS A 117 0.27 9.52 -15.70
N LYS A 118 -0.80 10.30 -15.48
CA LYS A 118 -1.15 10.86 -14.17
C LYS A 118 -1.53 9.78 -13.14
N GLY A 119 -1.93 8.60 -13.61
CA GLY A 119 -2.20 7.43 -12.79
C GLY A 119 -0.97 6.59 -12.42
N ILE A 120 0.25 6.98 -12.78
CA ILE A 120 1.47 6.24 -12.46
C ILE A 120 1.93 6.55 -11.03
N ALA A 121 2.33 5.52 -10.29
CA ALA A 121 3.19 5.63 -9.12
C ALA A 121 4.57 5.08 -9.47
N GLY A 122 5.61 5.90 -9.33
CA GLY A 122 6.99 5.55 -9.66
C GLY A 122 7.54 4.41 -8.79
N TRP A 123 8.69 3.88 -9.17
CA TRP A 123 9.40 2.88 -8.38
C TRP A 123 9.95 3.50 -7.11
N HIS A 124 9.67 2.89 -5.96
CA HIS A 124 10.09 3.38 -4.65
C HIS A 124 10.09 2.25 -3.63
N ARG A 125 10.70 2.51 -2.49
CA ARG A 125 10.57 1.76 -1.24
C ARG A 125 9.79 2.59 -0.23
N ASP A 126 8.92 1.97 0.52
CA ASP A 126 8.16 2.69 1.55
C ASP A 126 9.07 3.27 2.63
N ASN A 127 10.12 2.55 3.03
CA ASN A 127 11.01 3.00 4.09
C ASN A 127 11.78 4.29 3.77
N GLN A 128 11.90 4.72 2.51
CA GLN A 128 12.50 6.00 2.16
C GLN A 128 11.69 7.20 2.67
N TYR A 129 10.39 6.99 2.95
CA TYR A 129 9.48 7.99 3.52
C TYR A 129 9.26 7.82 5.02
N TRP A 130 9.84 6.77 5.64
CA TRP A 130 9.63 6.41 7.05
C TRP A 130 10.96 6.32 7.83
N PRO A 131 11.75 7.39 7.86
CA PRO A 131 13.08 7.39 8.48
C PRO A 131 13.04 7.19 10.00
N PHE A 132 11.86 7.19 10.59
CA PHE A 132 11.60 7.04 12.02
C PHE A 132 11.35 5.58 12.45
N TRP A 133 11.40 4.60 11.52
CA TRP A 133 11.34 3.17 11.82
C TRP A 133 12.61 2.46 11.37
N THR A 134 13.04 1.44 12.14
CA THR A 134 13.91 0.42 11.54
C THR A 134 13.14 -0.24 10.40
N PRO A 135 13.78 -0.52 9.25
CA PRO A 135 13.04 -1.13 8.13
C PRO A 135 12.55 -2.56 8.44
N GLU A 136 13.22 -3.25 9.35
CA GLU A 136 12.79 -4.56 9.82
C GLU A 136 11.53 -4.43 10.67
N GLY A 137 10.57 -5.29 10.38
CA GLY A 137 9.31 -5.31 11.12
C GLY A 137 8.27 -4.29 10.68
N VAL A 138 8.52 -3.55 9.61
CA VAL A 138 7.56 -2.60 9.03
C VAL A 138 7.12 -3.07 7.66
N PHE A 139 5.81 -3.09 7.45
CA PHE A 139 5.17 -3.68 6.28
C PHE A 139 3.99 -2.83 5.81
N THR A 140 3.62 -3.04 4.56
CA THR A 140 2.40 -2.50 3.97
C THR A 140 1.49 -3.64 3.53
N ALA A 141 0.23 -3.58 3.94
CA ALA A 141 -0.85 -4.40 3.41
C ALA A 141 -1.71 -3.56 2.47
N TRP A 142 -1.91 -4.04 1.25
CA TRP A 142 -2.78 -3.42 0.26
C TRP A 142 -4.04 -4.27 0.08
N ILE A 143 -5.19 -3.77 0.55
CA ILE A 143 -6.49 -4.45 0.50
C ILE A 143 -7.19 -4.06 -0.79
N ALA A 144 -7.51 -5.04 -1.65
CA ALA A 144 -8.25 -4.80 -2.88
C ALA A 144 -9.74 -4.53 -2.58
N LEU A 145 -10.21 -3.33 -2.90
CA LEU A 145 -11.62 -2.94 -2.81
C LEU A 145 -12.33 -2.92 -4.17
N SER A 146 -11.58 -3.17 -5.24
CA SER A 146 -12.05 -3.53 -6.59
C SER A 146 -11.27 -4.74 -7.07
N ASP A 147 -11.73 -5.41 -8.11
CA ASP A 147 -10.90 -6.40 -8.81
C ASP A 147 -9.70 -5.69 -9.44
N VAL A 148 -8.54 -6.33 -9.37
CA VAL A 148 -7.27 -5.82 -9.91
C VAL A 148 -6.81 -6.73 -11.04
N ASN A 149 -7.07 -6.27 -12.25
CA ASN A 149 -6.69 -6.92 -13.50
C ASN A 149 -5.38 -6.30 -14.05
N PRO A 150 -4.71 -6.92 -15.02
CA PRO A 150 -3.49 -6.37 -15.62
C PRO A 150 -3.64 -4.93 -16.13
N GLU A 151 -4.81 -4.57 -16.69
CA GLU A 151 -5.10 -3.27 -17.28
C GLU A 151 -5.46 -2.20 -16.23
N SER A 152 -5.81 -2.61 -15.00
CA SER A 152 -6.22 -1.66 -13.94
C SER A 152 -5.04 -0.96 -13.24
N GLY A 153 -3.80 -1.19 -13.70
CA GLY A 153 -2.58 -0.64 -13.11
C GLY A 153 -2.29 -1.25 -11.73
N PRO A 154 -2.11 -2.59 -11.64
CA PRO A 154 -1.79 -3.27 -10.38
C PRO A 154 -0.52 -2.72 -9.73
N VAL A 155 -0.40 -2.92 -8.43
CA VAL A 155 0.90 -2.77 -7.77
C VAL A 155 1.85 -3.81 -8.35
N ARG A 156 3.08 -3.40 -8.63
CA ARG A 156 4.15 -4.24 -9.17
C ARG A 156 5.29 -4.30 -8.18
N TYR A 157 5.77 -5.50 -7.92
CA TYR A 157 6.87 -5.76 -7.00
C TYR A 157 8.07 -6.29 -7.76
N ILE A 158 9.26 -5.84 -7.40
CA ILE A 158 10.50 -6.49 -7.85
C ILE A 158 10.79 -7.61 -6.85
N GLN A 159 10.76 -8.85 -7.34
CA GLN A 159 10.97 -10.06 -6.53
C GLN A 159 12.37 -10.08 -5.91
N GLY A 160 12.45 -10.23 -4.58
CA GLY A 160 13.69 -10.28 -3.83
C GLY A 160 14.37 -8.93 -3.57
N SER A 161 13.78 -7.83 -4.04
CA SER A 161 14.38 -6.49 -3.90
C SER A 161 14.41 -5.95 -2.47
N ASN A 162 13.71 -6.58 -1.55
CA ASN A 162 13.82 -6.30 -0.12
C ASN A 162 15.21 -6.58 0.45
N GLN A 163 16.02 -7.36 -0.27
CA GLN A 163 17.40 -7.70 0.11
C GLN A 163 18.46 -6.82 -0.59
N TRP A 164 18.04 -5.92 -1.49
CA TRP A 164 18.95 -5.07 -2.24
C TRP A 164 19.41 -3.87 -1.41
N ASN A 165 20.56 -3.31 -1.77
CA ASN A 165 20.97 -1.99 -1.31
C ASN A 165 20.00 -0.91 -1.79
N ASN A 166 20.05 0.26 -1.14
CA ASN A 166 19.24 1.39 -1.60
C ASN A 166 19.72 1.89 -2.97
N ILE A 167 18.77 2.11 -3.87
CA ILE A 167 19.01 2.67 -5.21
C ILE A 167 18.52 4.12 -5.19
N ALA A 168 19.42 5.06 -5.41
CA ALA A 168 19.08 6.48 -5.48
C ALA A 168 18.33 6.82 -6.79
N GLY A 169 17.57 7.91 -6.77
CA GLY A 169 16.87 8.43 -7.97
C GLY A 169 15.54 7.75 -8.27
N LEU A 170 15.04 6.90 -7.38
CA LEU A 170 13.70 6.31 -7.48
C LEU A 170 12.74 7.03 -6.52
N ASP A 171 11.56 7.42 -7.02
CA ASP A 171 10.57 8.18 -6.25
C ASP A 171 9.13 7.86 -6.68
N PHE A 172 8.21 7.79 -5.71
CA PHE A 172 6.77 7.57 -5.92
C PHE A 172 6.14 8.61 -6.85
N PHE A 173 6.51 9.87 -6.70
CA PHE A 173 5.91 11.00 -7.43
C PHE A 173 6.47 11.18 -8.83
N ASP A 174 7.63 10.59 -9.14
CA ASP A 174 8.20 10.63 -10.47
C ASP A 174 7.39 9.78 -11.45
N LYS A 175 6.92 10.41 -12.51
CA LYS A 175 6.12 9.78 -13.58
C LYS A 175 6.97 9.31 -14.77
N ASN A 176 8.27 9.61 -14.76
CA ASN A 176 9.20 9.17 -15.81
C ASN A 176 9.67 7.73 -15.57
N ILE A 177 8.74 6.80 -15.77
CA ILE A 177 8.99 5.37 -15.52
C ILE A 177 10.11 4.81 -16.39
N SER A 178 10.33 5.39 -17.58
CA SER A 178 11.38 4.94 -18.49
C SER A 178 12.78 5.26 -17.95
N GLU A 179 12.96 6.41 -17.29
CA GLU A 179 14.21 6.76 -16.64
C GLU A 179 14.44 5.90 -15.40
N GLN A 180 13.42 5.67 -14.60
CA GLN A 180 13.51 4.79 -13.44
C GLN A 180 13.85 3.35 -13.82
N TYR A 181 13.39 2.86 -14.98
CA TYR A 181 13.81 1.55 -15.48
C TYR A 181 15.30 1.50 -15.81
N LYS A 182 15.87 2.58 -16.39
CA LYS A 182 17.33 2.63 -16.63
C LYS A 182 18.09 2.59 -15.32
N ILE A 183 17.69 3.40 -14.33
CA ILE A 183 18.29 3.41 -12.99
C ILE A 183 18.25 2.01 -12.36
N LEU A 184 17.13 1.32 -12.46
CA LEU A 184 16.99 -0.06 -11.96
C LEU A 184 17.91 -1.03 -12.71
N GLN A 185 17.96 -0.94 -14.03
CA GLN A 185 18.76 -1.81 -14.89
C GLN A 185 20.27 -1.62 -14.65
N ASP A 186 20.69 -0.38 -14.44
CA ASP A 186 22.09 -0.05 -14.13
C ASP A 186 22.50 -0.57 -12.74
N ALA A 187 21.59 -0.52 -11.77
CA ALA A 187 21.84 -1.00 -10.41
C ALA A 187 21.75 -2.53 -10.30
N GLN A 188 20.86 -3.16 -11.06
CA GLN A 188 20.58 -4.59 -11.03
C GLN A 188 20.13 -5.06 -12.42
N SER A 189 21.02 -5.74 -13.14
CA SER A 189 20.79 -6.14 -14.55
C SER A 189 19.74 -7.23 -14.74
N ASP A 190 19.52 -8.09 -13.73
CA ASP A 190 18.55 -9.19 -13.78
C ASP A 190 17.58 -9.11 -12.60
N TYR A 191 16.30 -8.88 -12.90
CA TYR A 191 15.24 -8.87 -11.90
C TYR A 191 13.88 -9.21 -12.52
N LYS A 192 13.01 -9.77 -11.69
CA LYS A 192 11.65 -10.14 -12.08
C LYS A 192 10.62 -9.22 -11.45
N VAL A 193 9.72 -8.69 -12.29
CA VAL A 193 8.59 -7.87 -11.85
C VAL A 193 7.34 -8.73 -11.77
N ILE A 194 6.65 -8.70 -10.64
CA ILE A 194 5.41 -9.45 -10.39
C ILE A 194 4.26 -8.46 -10.20
N ASN A 195 3.20 -8.60 -10.98
CA ASN A 195 1.98 -7.81 -10.86
C ASN A 195 1.05 -8.40 -9.78
N ALA A 196 0.56 -7.55 -8.88
CA ALA A 196 -0.45 -7.93 -7.91
C ALA A 196 -1.85 -7.96 -8.55
N THR A 197 -2.08 -8.92 -9.43
CA THR A 197 -3.41 -9.21 -9.98
C THR A 197 -4.19 -10.03 -8.95
N ILE A 198 -5.06 -9.36 -8.22
CA ILE A 198 -5.82 -9.94 -7.11
C ILE A 198 -7.29 -9.54 -7.19
N ARG A 199 -8.14 -10.37 -6.63
CA ARG A 199 -9.58 -10.12 -6.59
C ARG A 199 -9.95 -9.24 -5.41
N LYS A 200 -11.06 -8.57 -5.52
CA LYS A 200 -11.69 -7.82 -4.42
C LYS A 200 -11.77 -8.68 -3.15
N GLY A 201 -11.31 -8.13 -2.03
CA GLY A 201 -11.24 -8.81 -0.73
C GLY A 201 -9.93 -9.58 -0.47
N GLN A 202 -9.08 -9.76 -1.47
CA GLN A 202 -7.73 -10.26 -1.29
C GLN A 202 -6.79 -9.13 -0.86
N VAL A 203 -5.63 -9.52 -0.31
CA VAL A 203 -4.62 -8.60 0.21
C VAL A 203 -3.25 -8.97 -0.32
N SER A 204 -2.47 -7.99 -0.76
CA SER A 204 -1.04 -8.15 -0.94
C SER A 204 -0.29 -7.52 0.25
N ILE A 205 0.77 -8.18 0.71
CA ILE A 205 1.64 -7.66 1.77
C ILE A 205 3.04 -7.54 1.19
N HIS A 206 3.73 -6.44 1.53
CA HIS A 206 5.14 -6.27 1.19
C HIS A 206 5.94 -5.65 2.34
N SER A 207 7.22 -5.96 2.37
CA SER A 207 8.19 -5.34 3.27
C SER A 207 8.41 -3.88 2.86
N SER A 208 8.65 -3.00 3.83
CA SER A 208 9.01 -1.60 3.60
C SER A 208 10.24 -1.42 2.69
N LEU A 209 11.06 -2.46 2.57
CA LEU A 209 12.25 -2.50 1.74
C LEU A 209 12.01 -2.98 0.30
N THR A 210 10.81 -3.45 -0.03
CA THR A 210 10.51 -3.99 -1.37
C THR A 210 10.29 -2.86 -2.36
N TYR A 211 11.05 -2.84 -3.47
CA TYR A 211 10.79 -1.91 -4.57
C TYR A 211 9.47 -2.26 -5.24
N HIS A 212 8.61 -1.24 -5.33
CA HIS A 212 7.31 -1.40 -5.95
C HIS A 212 6.87 -0.13 -6.69
N SER A 213 5.93 -0.29 -7.59
CA SER A 213 5.39 0.78 -8.43
C SER A 213 3.97 0.41 -8.89
N SER A 214 3.33 1.27 -9.66
CA SER A 214 2.13 0.89 -10.42
C SER A 214 1.97 1.74 -11.67
N MET A 215 1.58 1.11 -12.79
CA MET A 215 1.30 1.80 -14.04
C MET A 215 -0.06 2.50 -14.01
N GLN A 216 -0.36 3.24 -15.07
CA GLN A 216 -1.69 3.82 -15.28
C GLN A 216 -2.77 2.74 -15.31
N ASN A 217 -3.98 3.13 -14.97
CA ASN A 217 -5.17 2.31 -15.20
C ASN A 217 -5.67 2.58 -16.62
N THR A 218 -5.63 1.57 -17.48
CA THR A 218 -6.13 1.61 -18.85
C THR A 218 -7.53 0.99 -18.98
N SER A 219 -8.05 0.40 -17.89
CA SER A 219 -9.38 -0.19 -17.86
C SER A 219 -10.49 0.87 -17.74
N GLN A 220 -11.72 0.47 -17.99
CA GLN A 220 -12.91 1.32 -17.89
C GLN A 220 -13.47 1.44 -16.46
N SER A 221 -12.83 0.80 -15.48
CA SER A 221 -13.27 0.80 -14.08
C SER A 221 -12.17 1.33 -13.15
N PRO A 222 -12.51 2.00 -12.04
CA PRO A 222 -11.49 2.46 -11.11
C PRO A 222 -10.83 1.27 -10.39
N ARG A 223 -9.52 1.40 -10.12
CA ARG A 223 -8.81 0.50 -9.21
C ARG A 223 -8.71 1.14 -7.82
N VAL A 224 -9.33 0.48 -6.85
CA VAL A 224 -9.44 1.02 -5.48
C VAL A 224 -8.75 0.10 -4.49
N GLY A 225 -7.86 0.67 -3.71
CA GLY A 225 -7.17 -0.03 -2.63
C GLY A 225 -7.16 0.77 -1.34
N MET A 226 -7.30 0.04 -0.24
CA MET A 226 -7.01 0.54 1.09
C MET A 226 -5.62 0.06 1.48
N VAL A 227 -4.72 1.01 1.72
CA VAL A 227 -3.33 0.76 2.12
C VAL A 227 -3.25 0.87 3.64
N VAL A 228 -2.66 -0.13 4.27
CA VAL A 228 -2.48 -0.21 5.72
C VAL A 228 -1.02 -0.40 6.03
N HIS A 229 -0.40 0.63 6.61
CA HIS A 229 0.99 0.56 7.07
C HIS A 229 1.00 0.10 8.52
N PHE A 230 1.72 -0.97 8.79
CA PHE A 230 1.76 -1.57 10.11
C PHE A 230 3.18 -1.93 10.54
N CYS A 231 3.39 -1.95 11.83
CA CYS A 231 4.61 -2.44 12.44
C CYS A 231 4.32 -3.65 13.33
N THR A 232 5.35 -4.44 13.52
CA THR A 232 5.37 -5.62 14.39
C THR A 232 6.01 -5.30 15.73
N ASP A 233 5.93 -6.23 16.68
CA ASP A 233 6.56 -6.09 17.99
C ASP A 233 8.11 -6.06 17.96
N TYR A 234 8.73 -6.37 16.83
CA TYR A 234 10.17 -6.26 16.66
C TYR A 234 10.62 -5.01 15.86
N ALA A 235 9.71 -4.21 15.33
CA ALA A 235 10.04 -2.91 14.77
C ALA A 235 10.48 -1.93 15.86
N LYS A 236 11.47 -1.09 15.57
CA LYS A 236 12.01 -0.10 16.52
C LYS A 236 11.87 1.32 15.98
N ARG A 237 11.55 2.23 16.87
CA ARG A 237 11.58 3.65 16.58
C ARG A 237 13.02 4.14 16.49
N ILE A 238 13.28 4.98 15.48
CA ILE A 238 14.56 5.68 15.29
C ILE A 238 14.33 7.17 15.55
N PRO A 239 15.14 7.82 16.39
CA PRO A 239 15.09 9.28 16.52
C PRO A 239 15.39 9.95 15.18
N VAL A 240 14.59 10.94 14.81
CA VAL A 240 14.72 11.68 13.56
C VAL A 240 14.87 13.16 13.88
N ASN A 241 15.88 13.80 13.28
CA ASN A 241 16.19 15.21 13.47
C ASN A 241 16.34 15.91 12.10
N GLY A 242 16.33 17.24 12.12
CA GLY A 242 16.54 18.06 10.94
C GLY A 242 15.40 17.95 9.91
N GLU A 243 15.73 17.97 8.63
CA GLU A 243 14.76 17.97 7.54
C GLU A 243 13.86 16.73 7.51
N LEU A 244 14.35 15.60 8.01
CA LEU A 244 13.60 14.36 8.06
C LEU A 244 12.47 14.39 9.10
N SER A 245 12.50 15.33 10.06
CA SER A 245 11.44 15.48 11.07
C SER A 245 10.07 15.78 10.46
N ARG A 246 10.01 16.32 9.24
CA ARG A 246 8.74 16.54 8.49
C ARG A 246 7.92 15.27 8.30
N TYR A 247 8.55 14.10 8.32
CA TYR A 247 7.83 12.82 8.18
C TYR A 247 7.19 12.34 9.48
N LEU A 248 7.49 12.96 10.63
CA LEU A 248 6.93 12.56 11.93
C LEU A 248 5.44 12.83 12.04
N ASN A 249 4.89 13.77 11.26
CA ASN A 249 3.48 14.10 11.27
C ASN A 249 2.59 12.89 10.93
N CYS A 250 3.09 11.93 10.13
CA CYS A 250 2.33 10.73 9.82
C CYS A 250 2.15 9.76 11.01
N LEU A 251 2.82 10.03 12.15
CA LEU A 251 2.68 9.26 13.39
C LEU A 251 1.72 9.90 14.39
N GLU A 252 1.27 11.11 14.15
CA GLU A 252 0.26 11.74 14.99
C GLU A 252 -1.06 10.94 14.91
N ASP A 253 -1.75 10.80 16.03
CA ASP A 253 -3.00 10.03 16.13
C ASP A 253 -2.90 8.52 15.84
N THR A 254 -1.75 7.89 16.10
CA THR A 254 -1.57 6.42 15.95
C THR A 254 -1.67 5.67 17.28
#